data_66e1b2ad77ac92f8665f4c9a4d701a22
#
_entry.id   66e1b2ad77ac92f8665f4c9a4d701a22
#
_cell.length_a   1.000
_cell.length_b   1.000
_cell.length_c   1.000
_cell.angle_alpha   90.00
_cell.angle_beta   90.00
_cell.angle_gamma   90.00
#
_symmetry.space_group_name_H-M   'P 1'
#
loop_
_entity.id
_entity.type
_entity.pdbx_description
1 polymer ?
#
loop_
_entity_poly.entity_id
_entity_poly.type
_entity_poly.pdbx_seq_one_letter_code
_entity_poly.pdbx_strand_id
1 'polypeptide(L)'
;PTAAKNAIVIGCDIRPSSESLKKATIEGILDAGTDVIDLGMTGTEEVYFATSHYEAMGGIEVTASHNPINYNGLKLVREQSKPISADTGLADIQKIAEQGEFITPAQRGEYELRDDKTAYVDHLLGYIDPTALKPLKVVVNPGNGSAGPTLDLITERLQAANAPIEFIKLNYEPDGSF
;
A
#
# COMPACT_ATOMS: atom_id res chain seq x y z
N PRO A 1 -11.68 -5.29 12.49
CA PRO A 1 -10.39 -5.94 12.30
C PRO A 1 -9.68 -6.15 13.63
N THR A 2 -8.91 -7.22 13.76
CA THR A 2 -8.08 -7.43 14.94
C THR A 2 -6.92 -6.44 14.88
N ALA A 3 -6.67 -5.70 15.97
CA ALA A 3 -5.56 -4.75 16.04
C ALA A 3 -4.22 -5.47 15.87
N ALA A 4 -3.36 -4.98 15.00
CA ALA A 4 -2.07 -5.58 14.65
C ALA A 4 -0.90 -4.73 15.21
N LYS A 5 -0.95 -4.46 16.51
CA LYS A 5 -0.04 -3.53 17.21
C LYS A 5 1.45 -3.92 17.14
N ASN A 6 1.78 -5.16 16.79
CA ASN A 6 3.16 -5.62 16.59
C ASN A 6 3.49 -5.84 15.12
N ALA A 7 2.70 -5.29 14.19
CA ALA A 7 2.90 -5.52 12.77
C ALA A 7 3.29 -4.25 12.01
N ILE A 8 4.06 -4.44 10.95
CA ILE A 8 4.26 -3.49 9.86
C ILE A 8 3.40 -3.90 8.68
N VAL A 9 2.62 -2.97 8.15
CA VAL A 9 1.92 -3.14 6.88
C VAL A 9 2.89 -2.86 5.74
N ILE A 10 2.91 -3.70 4.71
CA ILE A 10 3.77 -3.49 3.54
C ILE A 10 3.00 -3.71 2.24
N GLY A 11 3.29 -2.90 1.26
CA GLY A 11 2.82 -3.05 -0.11
C GLY A 11 3.87 -2.61 -1.12
N CYS A 12 3.62 -2.82 -2.40
CA CYS A 12 4.51 -2.36 -3.44
C CYS A 12 3.78 -1.97 -4.73
N ASP A 13 4.39 -1.08 -5.49
CA ASP A 13 3.93 -0.75 -6.85
C ASP A 13 4.34 -1.82 -7.87
N ILE A 14 3.98 -1.59 -9.15
CA ILE A 14 4.21 -2.55 -10.25
C ILE A 14 5.63 -2.54 -10.81
N ARG A 15 6.58 -1.76 -10.30
CA ARG A 15 7.95 -1.71 -10.83
C ARG A 15 8.63 -3.07 -10.79
N PRO A 16 9.46 -3.42 -11.78
CA PRO A 16 10.10 -4.73 -11.86
C PRO A 16 10.93 -5.11 -10.62
N SER A 17 11.50 -4.13 -9.93
CA SER A 17 12.30 -4.34 -8.72
C SER A 17 11.48 -4.31 -7.42
N SER A 18 10.22 -3.89 -7.45
CA SER A 18 9.43 -3.68 -6.23
C SER A 18 9.19 -4.96 -5.45
N GLU A 19 8.84 -6.04 -6.13
CA GLU A 19 8.57 -7.31 -5.45
C GLU A 19 9.82 -7.90 -4.77
N SER A 20 11.00 -7.79 -5.41
CA SER A 20 12.25 -8.28 -4.80
C SER A 20 12.68 -7.45 -3.59
N LEU A 21 12.50 -6.12 -3.65
CA LEU A 21 12.77 -5.22 -2.54
C LEU A 21 11.76 -5.42 -1.40
N LYS A 22 10.46 -5.61 -1.73
CA LYS A 22 9.43 -5.93 -0.76
C LYS A 22 9.79 -7.21 0.01
N LYS A 23 10.16 -8.29 -0.69
CA LYS A 23 10.59 -9.55 -0.05
C LYS A 23 11.76 -9.35 0.90
N ALA A 24 12.81 -8.66 0.47
CA ALA A 24 13.96 -8.40 1.32
C ALA A 24 13.58 -7.58 2.57
N THR A 25 12.69 -6.60 2.41
CA THR A 25 12.18 -5.79 3.52
C THR A 25 11.35 -6.64 4.49
N ILE A 26 10.47 -7.51 3.99
CA ILE A 26 9.68 -8.45 4.80
C ILE A 26 10.60 -9.34 5.63
N GLU A 27 11.61 -9.96 5.02
CA GLU A 27 12.55 -10.83 5.74
C GLU A 27 13.24 -10.07 6.89
N GLY A 28 13.74 -8.85 6.62
CA GLY A 28 14.37 -8.03 7.66
C GLY A 28 13.44 -7.66 8.82
N ILE A 29 12.16 -7.37 8.54
CA ILE A 29 11.15 -7.07 9.57
C ILE A 29 10.86 -8.32 10.42
N LEU A 30 10.65 -9.46 9.77
CA LEU A 30 10.40 -10.73 10.46
C LEU A 30 11.60 -11.15 11.32
N ASP A 31 12.82 -10.99 10.79
CA ASP A 31 14.05 -11.30 11.51
C ASP A 31 14.28 -10.37 12.73
N ALA A 32 13.71 -9.17 12.70
CA ALA A 32 13.68 -8.25 13.85
C ALA A 32 12.57 -8.58 14.87
N GLY A 33 11.79 -9.66 14.68
CA GLY A 33 10.73 -10.10 15.58
C GLY A 33 9.42 -9.33 15.45
N THR A 34 9.24 -8.62 14.35
CA THR A 34 8.02 -7.84 14.07
C THR A 34 7.19 -8.57 13.01
N ASP A 35 5.88 -8.60 13.20
CA ASP A 35 4.96 -9.23 12.27
C ASP A 35 4.80 -8.39 11.00
N VAL A 36 4.42 -9.03 9.90
CA VAL A 36 4.18 -8.38 8.61
C VAL A 36 2.79 -8.69 8.09
N ILE A 37 2.06 -7.63 7.70
CA ILE A 37 0.85 -7.71 6.90
C ILE A 37 1.20 -7.26 5.48
N ASP A 38 1.30 -8.18 4.55
CA ASP A 38 1.55 -7.91 3.13
C ASP A 38 0.24 -7.64 2.40
N LEU A 39 0.12 -6.46 1.80
CA LEU A 39 -1.07 -6.05 1.02
C LEU A 39 -0.96 -6.39 -0.47
N GLY A 40 0.15 -7.01 -0.90
CA GLY A 40 0.39 -7.27 -2.32
C GLY A 40 0.75 -6.01 -3.09
N MET A 41 0.13 -5.86 -4.27
CA MET A 41 0.30 -4.67 -5.12
C MET A 41 -0.64 -3.55 -4.67
N THR A 42 -0.05 -2.40 -4.34
CA THR A 42 -0.75 -1.26 -3.73
C THR A 42 -0.34 0.08 -4.34
N GLY A 43 -1.05 1.11 -3.92
CA GLY A 43 -0.59 2.49 -3.95
C GLY A 43 -0.30 2.97 -2.53
N THR A 44 0.44 4.07 -2.43
CA THR A 44 0.86 4.67 -1.14
C THR A 44 -0.33 4.92 -0.19
N GLU A 45 -1.46 5.37 -0.73
CA GLU A 45 -2.66 5.70 0.02
C GLU A 45 -3.29 4.46 0.68
N GLU A 46 -3.19 3.32 0.01
CA GLU A 46 -3.71 2.05 0.52
C GLU A 46 -2.90 1.56 1.73
N VAL A 47 -1.57 1.68 1.67
CA VAL A 47 -0.69 1.40 2.82
C VAL A 47 -0.99 2.34 3.98
N TYR A 48 -1.23 3.63 3.73
CA TYR A 48 -1.60 4.58 4.78
C TYR A 48 -2.94 4.23 5.42
N PHE A 49 -3.94 3.92 4.60
CA PHE A 49 -5.23 3.45 5.10
C PHE A 49 -5.05 2.21 5.98
N ALA A 50 -4.39 1.18 5.47
CA ALA A 50 -4.22 -0.10 6.16
C ALA A 50 -3.44 0.04 7.47
N THR A 51 -2.39 0.90 7.52
CA THR A 51 -1.65 1.18 8.75
C THR A 51 -2.55 1.69 9.86
N SER A 52 -3.46 2.63 9.54
CA SER A 52 -4.43 3.16 10.49
C SER A 52 -5.56 2.18 10.79
N HIS A 53 -6.08 1.50 9.76
CA HIS A 53 -7.21 0.59 9.85
C HIS A 53 -6.93 -0.65 10.70
N TYR A 54 -5.72 -1.20 10.59
CA TYR A 54 -5.28 -2.35 11.38
C TYR A 54 -4.62 -1.95 12.71
N GLU A 55 -4.52 -0.67 13.02
CA GLU A 55 -3.78 -0.15 14.18
C GLU A 55 -2.33 -0.67 14.22
N ALA A 56 -1.70 -0.79 13.04
CA ALA A 56 -0.33 -1.26 12.90
C ALA A 56 0.67 -0.25 13.45
N MET A 57 1.86 -0.71 13.85
CA MET A 57 2.91 0.17 14.36
C MET A 57 3.56 1.02 13.25
N GLY A 58 3.38 0.65 11.99
CA GLY A 58 3.86 1.42 10.84
C GLY A 58 3.47 0.79 9.52
N GLY A 59 3.84 1.47 8.44
CA GLY A 59 3.59 1.00 7.07
C GLY A 59 4.74 1.36 6.14
N ILE A 60 4.95 0.53 5.13
CA ILE A 60 5.99 0.68 4.12
C ILE A 60 5.38 0.47 2.73
N GLU A 61 5.53 1.45 1.85
CA GLU A 61 5.26 1.28 0.43
C GLU A 61 6.56 1.25 -0.35
N VAL A 62 6.80 0.15 -1.06
CA VAL A 62 7.95 0.00 -1.95
C VAL A 62 7.63 0.62 -3.30
N THR A 63 8.16 1.80 -3.55
CA THR A 63 7.87 2.60 -4.75
C THR A 63 8.91 3.68 -4.95
N ALA A 64 9.12 4.10 -6.20
CA ALA A 64 9.82 5.34 -6.53
C ALA A 64 8.86 6.41 -7.09
N SER A 65 7.56 6.27 -6.84
CA SER A 65 6.53 7.23 -7.29
C SER A 65 6.59 7.45 -8.81
N HIS A 66 6.85 8.69 -9.27
CA HIS A 66 6.92 9.09 -10.67
C HIS A 66 8.36 9.13 -11.23
N ASN A 67 9.34 8.60 -10.51
CA ASN A 67 10.70 8.49 -11.02
C ASN A 67 10.80 7.49 -12.20
N PRO A 68 11.85 7.55 -13.03
CA PRO A 68 12.09 6.56 -14.07
C PRO A 68 12.05 5.12 -13.58
N ILE A 69 11.74 4.19 -14.46
CA ILE A 69 11.45 2.77 -14.13
C ILE A 69 12.60 2.05 -13.40
N ASN A 70 13.84 2.46 -13.63
CA ASN A 70 15.03 1.90 -12.99
C ASN A 70 15.29 2.43 -11.55
N TYR A 71 14.47 3.36 -11.06
CA TYR A 71 14.51 3.81 -9.67
C TYR A 71 13.54 3.01 -8.82
N ASN A 72 13.86 2.87 -7.55
CA ASN A 72 12.95 2.37 -6.53
C ASN A 72 13.30 2.97 -5.17
N GLY A 73 12.46 2.74 -4.16
CA GLY A 73 12.65 3.26 -2.82
C GLY A 73 11.57 2.78 -1.86
N LEU A 74 11.58 3.36 -0.68
CA LEU A 74 10.65 3.03 0.39
C LEU A 74 10.03 4.33 0.92
N LYS A 75 8.70 4.37 1.00
CA LYS A 75 7.98 5.39 1.76
C LYS A 75 7.56 4.78 3.08
N LEU A 76 7.91 5.43 4.17
CA LEU A 76 7.70 4.92 5.52
C LEU A 76 6.74 5.80 6.30
N VAL A 77 5.84 5.17 7.00
CA VAL A 77 4.98 5.81 8.00
C VAL A 77 5.05 5.03 9.31
N ARG A 78 4.91 5.73 10.42
CA ARG A 78 4.71 5.12 11.74
C ARG A 78 3.22 5.01 12.05
N GLU A 79 2.90 4.67 13.29
CA GLU A 79 1.52 4.53 13.75
C GLU A 79 0.62 5.70 13.33
N GLN A 80 -0.66 5.41 13.02
CA GLN A 80 -1.64 6.38 12.52
C GLN A 80 -1.23 7.03 11.20
N SER A 81 -0.42 6.32 10.41
CA SER A 81 0.07 6.77 9.08
C SER A 81 0.83 8.10 9.10
N LYS A 82 1.47 8.44 10.22
CA LYS A 82 2.31 9.64 10.32
C LYS A 82 3.58 9.45 9.51
N PRO A 83 3.90 10.33 8.55
CA PRO A 83 5.10 10.19 7.73
C PRO A 83 6.38 10.19 8.55
N ILE A 84 7.36 9.39 8.13
CA ILE A 84 8.72 9.44 8.64
C ILE A 84 9.57 10.26 7.66
N SER A 85 10.09 11.39 8.13
CA SER A 85 10.97 12.30 7.40
C SER A 85 12.40 12.30 7.99
N ALA A 86 13.31 13.04 7.40
CA ALA A 86 14.71 13.08 7.84
C ALA A 86 14.85 13.46 9.33
N ASP A 87 14.00 14.39 9.80
CA ASP A 87 13.99 14.93 11.17
C ASP A 87 13.08 14.16 12.13
N THR A 88 12.31 13.17 11.64
CA THR A 88 11.37 12.38 12.46
C THR A 88 11.71 10.90 12.52
N GLY A 89 12.93 10.50 12.11
CA GLY A 89 13.43 9.13 12.27
C GLY A 89 14.12 8.52 11.05
N LEU A 90 14.00 9.08 9.84
CA LEU A 90 14.63 8.49 8.65
C LEU A 90 16.17 8.46 8.76
N ALA A 91 16.78 9.49 9.33
CA ALA A 91 18.21 9.54 9.57
C ALA A 91 18.68 8.49 10.59
N ASP A 92 17.85 8.17 11.59
CA ASP A 92 18.15 7.12 12.57
C ASP A 92 18.06 5.73 11.92
N ILE A 93 17.04 5.50 11.08
CA ILE A 93 16.91 4.26 10.29
C ILE A 93 18.15 4.06 9.40
N GLN A 94 18.57 5.12 8.69
CA GLN A 94 19.78 5.06 7.86
C GLN A 94 21.02 4.69 8.70
N LYS A 95 21.21 5.34 9.83
CA LYS A 95 22.36 5.07 10.71
C LYS A 95 22.38 3.62 11.20
N ILE A 96 21.22 3.07 11.62
CA ILE A 96 21.08 1.68 12.05
C ILE A 96 21.45 0.73 10.90
N ALA A 97 20.93 1.01 9.68
CA ALA A 97 21.22 0.20 8.50
C ALA A 97 22.71 0.21 8.11
N GLU A 98 23.38 1.38 8.22
CA GLU A 98 24.81 1.53 7.92
C GLU A 98 25.71 0.84 8.97
N GLN A 99 25.30 0.85 10.23
CA GLN A 99 26.04 0.20 11.31
C GLN A 99 25.95 -1.34 11.26
N GLY A 100 24.85 -1.89 10.72
CA GLY A 100 24.64 -3.33 10.63
C GLY A 100 24.48 -4.02 11.99
N GLU A 101 24.22 -3.26 13.06
CA GLU A 101 24.00 -3.80 14.41
C GLU A 101 22.49 -4.02 14.62
N PHE A 102 22.02 -5.25 14.34
CA PHE A 102 20.61 -5.59 14.45
C PHE A 102 20.30 -6.35 15.73
N ILE A 103 19.10 -6.13 16.27
CA ILE A 103 18.58 -6.85 17.42
C ILE A 103 18.29 -8.29 16.98
N THR A 104 18.72 -9.26 17.80
CA THR A 104 18.31 -10.67 17.63
C THR A 104 17.18 -10.94 18.61
N PRO A 105 15.92 -11.02 18.13
CA PRO A 105 14.77 -11.28 19.01
C PRO A 105 14.75 -12.74 19.45
N ALA A 106 13.98 -13.03 20.51
CA ALA A 106 13.76 -14.40 21.00
C ALA A 106 12.90 -15.22 20.01
N GLN A 107 12.07 -14.57 19.21
CA GLN A 107 11.17 -15.18 18.24
C GLN A 107 11.12 -14.31 16.98
N ARG A 108 11.12 -14.96 15.82
CA ARG A 108 10.88 -14.32 14.53
C ARG A 108 9.43 -13.89 14.41
N GLY A 109 9.16 -12.78 13.71
CA GLY A 109 7.80 -12.33 13.43
C GLY A 109 7.02 -13.27 12.52
N GLU A 110 5.71 -13.07 12.46
CA GLU A 110 4.78 -13.83 11.62
C GLU A 110 4.40 -13.05 10.36
N TYR A 111 4.23 -13.78 9.24
CA TYR A 111 3.82 -13.21 7.95
C TYR A 111 2.36 -13.52 7.67
N GLU A 112 1.61 -12.51 7.23
CA GLU A 112 0.24 -12.66 6.76
C GLU A 112 0.03 -11.91 5.44
N LEU A 113 -0.50 -12.59 4.41
CA LEU A 113 -0.96 -11.93 3.19
C LEU A 113 -2.41 -11.46 3.38
N ARG A 114 -2.66 -10.17 3.15
CA ARG A 114 -3.98 -9.53 3.15
C ARG A 114 -4.14 -8.64 1.92
N ASP A 115 -4.19 -9.22 0.75
CA ASP A 115 -4.36 -8.52 -0.52
C ASP A 115 -5.83 -8.21 -0.88
N ASP A 116 -6.76 -8.52 0.03
CA ASP A 116 -8.16 -8.13 -0.09
C ASP A 116 -8.34 -6.62 0.14
N LYS A 117 -8.72 -5.93 -0.92
CA LYS A 117 -8.91 -4.48 -0.93
C LYS A 117 -10.30 -4.01 -0.47
N THR A 118 -11.17 -4.92 -0.03
CA THR A 118 -12.58 -4.63 0.29
C THR A 118 -12.72 -3.51 1.31
N ALA A 119 -11.98 -3.56 2.43
CA ALA A 119 -12.06 -2.54 3.47
C ALA A 119 -11.58 -1.16 2.97
N TYR A 120 -10.57 -1.12 2.10
CA TYR A 120 -10.10 0.12 1.50
C TYR A 120 -11.12 0.70 0.53
N VAL A 121 -11.71 -0.13 -0.32
CA VAL A 121 -12.77 0.29 -1.25
C VAL A 121 -14.01 0.78 -0.50
N ASP A 122 -14.43 0.10 0.55
CA ASP A 122 -15.55 0.53 1.39
C ASP A 122 -15.26 1.89 2.07
N HIS A 123 -14.02 2.12 2.50
CA HIS A 123 -13.58 3.41 3.01
C HIS A 123 -13.67 4.52 1.95
N LEU A 124 -13.18 4.27 0.73
CA LEU A 124 -13.25 5.24 -0.37
C LEU A 124 -14.69 5.57 -0.75
N LEU A 125 -15.56 4.57 -0.84
CA LEU A 125 -16.98 4.77 -1.15
C LEU A 125 -17.74 5.44 -0.02
N GLY A 126 -17.24 5.41 1.20
CA GLY A 126 -17.80 6.15 2.34
C GLY A 126 -17.75 7.69 2.18
N TYR A 127 -16.95 8.22 1.25
CA TYR A 127 -16.88 9.64 0.94
C TYR A 127 -18.01 10.13 -0.01
N ILE A 128 -18.75 9.23 -0.62
CA ILE A 128 -19.77 9.56 -1.60
C ILE A 128 -21.11 8.92 -1.24
N ASP A 129 -22.20 9.51 -1.71
CA ASP A 129 -23.53 8.89 -1.74
C ASP A 129 -23.80 8.42 -3.19
N PRO A 130 -23.74 7.10 -3.47
CA PRO A 130 -23.98 6.57 -4.82
C PRO A 130 -25.35 6.95 -5.38
N THR A 131 -26.36 7.19 -4.52
CA THR A 131 -27.73 7.53 -4.94
C THR A 131 -27.87 8.99 -5.37
N ALA A 132 -26.94 9.84 -4.94
CA ALA A 132 -26.90 11.25 -5.33
C ALA A 132 -26.13 11.51 -6.62
N LEU A 133 -25.46 10.49 -7.17
CA LEU A 133 -24.66 10.63 -8.39
C LEU A 133 -25.57 10.82 -9.62
N LYS A 134 -25.12 11.70 -10.51
CA LYS A 134 -25.77 11.94 -11.81
C LYS A 134 -25.08 11.11 -12.90
N PRO A 135 -25.76 10.85 -14.04
CA PRO A 135 -25.12 10.17 -15.16
C PRO A 135 -23.84 10.87 -15.61
N LEU A 136 -22.73 10.15 -15.55
CA LEU A 136 -21.41 10.63 -15.98
C LEU A 136 -20.65 9.55 -16.73
N LYS A 137 -19.88 9.98 -17.74
CA LYS A 137 -18.82 9.18 -18.35
C LYS A 137 -17.49 9.71 -17.84
N VAL A 138 -16.74 8.84 -17.14
CA VAL A 138 -15.47 9.17 -16.50
C VAL A 138 -14.35 8.43 -17.21
N VAL A 139 -13.43 9.15 -17.85
CA VAL A 139 -12.21 8.57 -18.39
C VAL A 139 -11.22 8.39 -17.24
N VAL A 140 -10.74 7.17 -17.07
CA VAL A 140 -9.75 6.82 -16.02
C VAL A 140 -8.48 6.32 -16.67
N ASN A 141 -7.38 6.95 -16.32
CA ASN A 141 -6.05 6.59 -16.81
C ASN A 141 -5.08 6.43 -15.63
N PRO A 142 -4.89 5.22 -15.07
CA PRO A 142 -3.93 4.96 -14.01
C PRO A 142 -2.48 4.87 -14.51
N GLY A 143 -2.21 5.11 -15.80
CA GLY A 143 -0.86 5.06 -16.36
C GLY A 143 -0.19 3.69 -16.24
N ASN A 144 -0.96 2.61 -16.37
CA ASN A 144 -0.52 1.22 -16.18
C ASN A 144 0.05 0.93 -14.77
N GLY A 145 -0.26 1.78 -13.79
CA GLY A 145 0.14 1.62 -12.39
C GLY A 145 -0.77 0.68 -11.58
N SER A 146 -0.63 0.69 -10.27
CA SER A 146 -1.30 -0.23 -9.34
C SER A 146 -2.79 0.08 -9.08
N ALA A 147 -3.34 1.21 -9.56
CA ALA A 147 -4.69 1.64 -9.19
C ALA A 147 -5.82 0.90 -9.95
N GLY A 148 -5.53 0.23 -11.07
CA GLY A 148 -6.52 -0.49 -11.88
C GLY A 148 -7.38 -1.47 -11.08
N PRO A 149 -6.80 -2.44 -10.38
CA PRO A 149 -7.55 -3.43 -9.59
C PRO A 149 -8.46 -2.82 -8.51
N THR A 150 -8.02 -1.75 -7.85
CA THR A 150 -8.83 -1.02 -6.87
C THR A 150 -10.06 -0.37 -7.54
N LEU A 151 -9.87 0.20 -8.73
CA LEU A 151 -10.97 0.81 -9.48
C LEU A 151 -11.95 -0.24 -10.03
N ASP A 152 -11.51 -1.46 -10.31
CA ASP A 152 -12.42 -2.55 -10.69
C ASP A 152 -13.41 -2.82 -9.55
N LEU A 153 -12.94 -2.97 -8.33
CA LEU A 153 -13.79 -3.16 -7.16
C LEU A 153 -14.73 -1.96 -6.89
N ILE A 154 -14.24 -0.73 -7.05
CA ILE A 154 -15.07 0.48 -6.97
C ILE A 154 -16.17 0.43 -8.03
N THR A 155 -15.83 0.05 -9.28
CA THR A 155 -16.79 -0.06 -10.37
C THR A 155 -17.88 -1.08 -10.06
N GLU A 156 -17.50 -2.26 -9.59
CA GLU A 156 -18.44 -3.32 -9.18
C GLU A 156 -19.40 -2.84 -8.08
N ARG A 157 -18.88 -2.15 -7.06
CA ARG A 157 -19.70 -1.62 -5.97
C ARG A 157 -20.67 -0.54 -6.43
N LEU A 158 -20.23 0.39 -7.30
CA LEU A 158 -21.08 1.43 -7.86
C LEU A 158 -22.16 0.85 -8.78
N GLN A 159 -21.83 -0.17 -9.58
CA GLN A 159 -22.81 -0.89 -10.40
C GLN A 159 -23.85 -1.63 -9.53
N ALA A 160 -23.42 -2.30 -8.46
CA ALA A 160 -24.32 -2.95 -7.53
C ALA A 160 -25.27 -1.95 -6.83
N ALA A 161 -24.83 -0.73 -6.62
CA ALA A 161 -25.65 0.37 -6.10
C ALA A 161 -26.50 1.08 -7.18
N ASN A 162 -26.48 0.62 -8.43
CA ASN A 162 -27.15 1.26 -9.59
C ASN A 162 -26.72 2.71 -9.80
N ALA A 163 -25.50 3.08 -9.43
CA ALA A 163 -24.96 4.41 -9.69
C ALA A 163 -24.78 4.63 -11.21
N PRO A 164 -25.22 5.76 -11.76
CA PRO A 164 -25.25 5.99 -13.21
C PRO A 164 -23.88 6.46 -13.73
N ILE A 165 -22.79 5.78 -13.38
CA ILE A 165 -21.43 6.10 -13.77
C ILE A 165 -20.91 5.06 -14.76
N GLU A 166 -20.40 5.54 -15.91
CA GLU A 166 -19.70 4.74 -16.91
C GLU A 166 -18.21 5.07 -16.87
N PHE A 167 -17.33 4.09 -16.62
CA PHE A 167 -15.90 4.28 -16.68
C PHE A 167 -15.34 3.87 -18.04
N ILE A 168 -14.54 4.75 -18.64
CA ILE A 168 -13.78 4.49 -19.87
C ILE A 168 -12.32 4.31 -19.45
N LYS A 169 -11.80 3.09 -19.58
CA LYS A 169 -10.49 2.69 -19.10
C LYS A 169 -9.42 2.93 -20.17
N LEU A 170 -8.36 3.69 -19.83
CA LEU A 170 -7.18 3.94 -20.65
C LEU A 170 -5.92 3.59 -19.85
N ASN A 171 -4.92 2.92 -20.47
CA ASN A 171 -3.68 2.50 -19.80
C ASN A 171 -3.95 1.89 -18.43
N TYR A 172 -4.87 0.96 -18.40
CA TYR A 172 -5.56 0.54 -17.19
C TYR A 172 -4.90 -0.66 -16.51
N GLU A 173 -4.45 -1.61 -17.35
CA GLU A 173 -3.82 -2.83 -16.84
C GLU A 173 -2.45 -2.50 -16.23
N PRO A 174 -2.15 -3.01 -15.02
CA PRO A 174 -0.83 -2.86 -14.45
C PRO A 174 0.25 -3.42 -15.38
N ASP A 175 1.24 -2.60 -15.71
CA ASP A 175 2.33 -2.99 -16.60
C ASP A 175 3.64 -2.33 -16.14
N GLY A 176 4.54 -3.15 -15.57
CA GLY A 176 5.84 -2.69 -15.09
C GLY A 176 6.83 -2.28 -16.18
N SER A 177 6.45 -2.33 -17.46
CA SER A 177 7.30 -1.92 -18.58
C SER A 177 7.09 -0.47 -19.01
N PHE A 178 6.21 0.26 -18.38
CA PHE A 178 5.85 1.66 -18.72
C PHE A 178 6.99 2.65 -18.59
#